data_a840899f6385e4a9768790867c83cc45
#
_entry.id   a840899f6385e4a9768790867c83cc45
#
_cell.length_a   1.000
_cell.length_b   1.000
_cell.length_c   1.000
_cell.angle_alpha   90.00
_cell.angle_beta   90.00
_cell.angle_gamma   90.00
#
_symmetry.space_group_name_H-M   'P 1'
#
loop_
_entity.id
_entity.type
_entity.pdbx_description
1 polymer ?
#
loop_
_entity_poly.entity_id
_entity_poly.type
_entity_poly.pdbx_seq_one_letter_code
_entity_poly.pdbx_strand_id
1 'polypeptide(L)'
;MSSNKWAKNVILVDAVFLDKMGYIFRSNYERLLKRDVNKADLAIWLESAMLDGGLRVGDNTVQVVVLFDENAESFDNFLPSDFNKELNGKGFKGPLGEFRLAAFPAFSKVVSLK
;
A
#
# COMPACT_ATOMS: atom_id res chain seq x y z
N MET A 1 -3.00 13.02 25.27
CA MET A 1 -2.98 13.91 24.14
C MET A 1 -3.71 13.32 22.95
N SER A 2 -4.38 14.19 22.26
CA SER A 2 -5.07 13.76 21.04
C SER A 2 -4.10 13.25 19.99
N SER A 3 -2.84 13.68 20.04
CA SER A 3 -1.81 13.21 19.10
C SER A 3 -1.64 11.70 19.14
N ASN A 4 -2.07 11.06 20.22
CA ASN A 4 -1.96 9.60 20.32
C ASN A 4 -2.86 8.85 19.36
N LYS A 5 -3.79 9.55 18.74
CA LYS A 5 -4.69 8.91 17.76
C LYS A 5 -3.98 8.55 16.47
N TRP A 6 -2.88 9.21 16.19
CA TRP A 6 -2.15 8.99 14.95
C TRP A 6 -0.81 8.36 15.23
N ALA A 7 -0.40 7.46 14.37
CA ALA A 7 0.94 6.91 14.42
C ALA A 7 1.94 8.01 14.07
N LYS A 8 3.15 7.89 14.61
CA LYS A 8 4.23 8.82 14.25
C LYS A 8 4.59 8.74 12.78
N ASN A 9 4.45 7.55 12.21
CA ASN A 9 4.86 7.29 10.85
C ASN A 9 3.60 7.08 10.03
N VAL A 10 3.46 7.83 8.95
CA VAL A 10 2.30 7.73 8.07
C VAL A 10 2.81 7.59 6.64
N ILE A 11 2.25 6.64 5.92
CA ILE A 11 2.49 6.52 4.49
C ILE A 11 1.16 6.62 3.75
N LEU A 12 1.14 7.50 2.76
CA LEU A 12 -0.02 7.70 1.92
C LEU A 12 0.19 6.97 0.61
N VAL A 13 -0.72 6.08 0.27
CA VAL A 13 -0.62 5.26 -0.92
C VAL A 13 -1.73 5.64 -1.90
N ASP A 14 -1.35 6.06 -3.09
CA ASP A 14 -2.28 6.21 -4.20
C ASP A 14 -2.38 4.84 -4.88
N ALA A 15 -3.52 4.18 -4.72
CA ALA A 15 -3.70 2.82 -5.18
C ALA A 15 -3.58 2.69 -6.70
N VAL A 16 -4.08 3.69 -7.43
CA VAL A 16 -4.01 3.65 -8.90
C VAL A 16 -2.57 3.70 -9.37
N PHE A 17 -1.80 4.63 -8.80
CA PHE A 17 -0.39 4.76 -9.15
C PHE A 17 0.40 3.51 -8.76
N LEU A 18 0.19 3.04 -7.54
CA LEU A 18 0.90 1.86 -7.05
C LEU A 18 0.61 0.64 -7.89
N ASP A 19 -0.65 0.45 -8.28
CA ASP A 19 -1.02 -0.70 -9.08
C ASP A 19 -0.38 -0.65 -10.47
N LYS A 20 -0.27 0.54 -11.05
CA LYS A 20 0.46 0.72 -12.32
C LYS A 20 1.93 0.35 -12.18
N MET A 21 2.56 0.76 -11.08
CA MET A 21 3.94 0.41 -10.81
C MET A 21 4.11 -1.10 -10.66
N GLY A 22 3.18 -1.72 -9.95
CA GLY A 22 3.18 -3.17 -9.79
C GLY A 22 3.06 -3.90 -11.12
N TYR A 23 2.21 -3.41 -12.01
CA TYR A 23 2.08 -3.97 -13.35
C TYR A 23 3.39 -3.88 -14.12
N ILE A 24 4.03 -2.72 -14.09
CA ILE A 24 5.27 -2.50 -14.83
C ILE A 24 6.38 -3.43 -14.32
N PHE A 25 6.56 -3.51 -13.01
CA PHE A 25 7.57 -4.39 -12.44
C PHE A 25 7.29 -5.86 -12.77
N ARG A 26 6.05 -6.29 -12.60
CA ARG A 26 5.69 -7.67 -12.88
C ARG A 26 5.89 -8.01 -14.34
N SER A 27 5.46 -7.14 -15.24
CA SER A 27 5.61 -7.36 -16.68
C SER A 27 7.08 -7.46 -17.09
N ASN A 28 7.93 -6.61 -16.51
CA ASN A 28 9.35 -6.65 -16.80
C ASN A 28 9.99 -7.95 -16.33
N TYR A 29 9.64 -8.40 -15.13
CA TYR A 29 10.18 -9.67 -14.62
C TYR A 29 9.66 -10.86 -15.42
N GLU A 30 8.39 -10.85 -15.80
CA GLU A 30 7.86 -11.92 -16.63
C GLU A 30 8.59 -12.03 -17.96
N ARG A 31 8.89 -10.88 -18.55
CA ARG A 31 9.63 -10.85 -19.81
C ARG A 31 11.07 -11.35 -19.65
N LEU A 32 11.74 -10.93 -18.56
CA LEU A 32 13.11 -11.35 -18.31
C LEU A 32 13.21 -12.83 -17.98
N LEU A 33 12.29 -13.33 -17.17
CA LEU A 33 12.32 -14.72 -16.72
C LEU A 33 11.61 -15.66 -17.66
N LYS A 34 10.86 -15.12 -18.62
CA LYS A 34 10.08 -15.90 -19.59
C LYS A 34 9.11 -16.87 -18.91
N ARG A 35 8.48 -16.39 -17.85
CA ARG A 35 7.46 -17.13 -17.11
C ARG A 35 6.56 -16.16 -16.38
N ASP A 36 5.40 -16.67 -15.93
CA ASP A 36 4.50 -15.86 -15.13
C ASP A 36 5.11 -15.58 -13.77
N VAL A 37 4.83 -14.39 -13.25
CA VAL A 37 5.30 -13.95 -11.95
C VAL A 37 4.09 -13.64 -11.08
N ASN A 38 4.12 -14.11 -9.84
CA ASN A 38 3.04 -13.87 -8.89
C ASN A 38 2.88 -12.40 -8.57
N LYS A 39 1.69 -12.03 -8.14
CA LYS A 39 1.42 -10.67 -7.67
C LYS A 39 2.28 -10.37 -6.45
N ALA A 40 2.69 -9.12 -6.32
CA ALA A 40 3.52 -8.68 -5.22
C ALA A 40 2.74 -8.69 -3.90
N ASP A 41 3.46 -8.93 -2.82
CA ASP A 41 2.90 -8.83 -1.48
C ASP A 41 2.98 -7.38 -1.03
N LEU A 42 1.83 -6.78 -0.78
CA LEU A 42 1.75 -5.38 -0.39
C LEU A 42 2.49 -5.10 0.91
N ALA A 43 2.43 -6.04 1.88
CA ALA A 43 3.12 -5.86 3.14
C ALA A 43 4.62 -5.75 2.95
N ILE A 44 5.19 -6.61 2.12
CA ILE A 44 6.62 -6.57 1.83
C ILE A 44 6.98 -5.26 1.14
N TRP A 45 6.16 -4.84 0.20
CA TRP A 45 6.40 -3.58 -0.51
C TRP A 45 6.38 -2.39 0.45
N LEU A 46 5.40 -2.35 1.36
CA LEU A 46 5.29 -1.27 2.34
C LEU A 46 6.49 -1.23 3.29
N GLU A 47 6.94 -2.39 3.74
CA GLU A 47 8.12 -2.44 4.60
C GLU A 47 9.36 -1.95 3.85
N SER A 48 9.53 -2.36 2.61
CA SER A 48 10.65 -1.89 1.79
C SER A 48 10.61 -0.39 1.59
N ALA A 49 9.43 0.16 1.33
CA ALA A 49 9.27 1.60 1.14
C ALA A 49 9.64 2.38 2.40
N MET A 50 9.22 1.87 3.56
CA MET A 50 9.54 2.55 4.83
C MET A 50 11.02 2.44 5.17
N LEU A 51 11.66 1.33 4.87
CA LEU A 51 13.11 1.21 5.03
C LEU A 51 13.85 2.20 4.14
N ASP A 52 13.43 2.32 2.89
CA ASP A 52 14.02 3.29 1.96
C ASP A 52 13.81 4.72 2.45
N GLY A 53 12.71 4.97 3.13
CA GLY A 53 12.42 6.27 3.73
C GLY A 53 13.15 6.53 5.04
N GLY A 54 13.95 5.59 5.53
CA GLY A 54 14.78 5.78 6.70
C GLY A 54 14.25 5.16 7.98
N LEU A 55 13.11 4.49 7.97
CA LEU A 55 12.60 3.82 9.16
C LEU A 55 13.50 2.62 9.48
N ARG A 56 13.78 2.42 10.75
CA ARG A 56 14.66 1.35 11.18
C ARG A 56 13.88 0.23 11.83
N VAL A 57 14.44 -0.96 11.80
CA VAL A 57 13.87 -2.14 12.47
C VAL A 57 13.62 -1.82 13.94
N GLY A 58 12.45 -2.20 14.45
CA GLY A 58 12.08 -1.96 15.83
C GLY A 58 10.56 -1.97 16.00
N ASP A 59 10.12 -1.45 17.13
CA ASP A 59 8.70 -1.42 17.49
C ASP A 59 8.01 -0.16 17.00
N ASN A 60 8.11 0.10 15.72
CA ASN A 60 7.44 1.24 15.11
C ASN A 60 5.96 0.96 14.91
N THR A 61 5.18 2.01 14.81
CA THR A 61 3.79 1.94 14.37
C THR A 61 3.65 2.79 13.13
N VAL A 62 3.13 2.21 12.07
CA VAL A 62 2.98 2.89 10.78
C VAL A 62 1.50 2.88 10.40
N GLN A 63 0.96 4.05 10.14
CA GLN A 63 -0.39 4.17 9.61
C GLN A 63 -0.29 4.24 8.10
N VAL A 64 -0.90 3.28 7.44
CA VAL A 64 -0.95 3.24 5.98
C VAL A 64 -2.33 3.70 5.55
N VAL A 65 -2.38 4.75 4.75
CA VAL A 65 -3.63 5.28 4.21
C VAL A 65 -3.62 5.02 2.72
N VAL A 66 -4.56 4.19 2.27
CA VAL A 66 -4.68 3.81 0.87
C VAL A 66 -5.85 4.55 0.27
N LEU A 67 -5.59 5.39 -0.72
CA LEU A 67 -6.62 6.11 -1.45
C LEU A 67 -6.87 5.39 -2.77
N PHE A 68 -8.09 4.97 -3.00
CA PHE A 68 -8.44 4.23 -4.20
C PHE A 68 -9.57 4.92 -4.97
N ASP A 69 -9.63 4.67 -6.26
CA ASP A 69 -10.70 5.16 -7.12
C ASP A 69 -11.96 4.35 -6.80
N GLU A 70 -13.08 5.02 -6.62
CA GLU A 70 -14.34 4.34 -6.33
C GLU A 70 -14.76 3.34 -7.40
N ASN A 71 -14.23 3.50 -8.61
CA ASN A 71 -14.48 2.58 -9.72
C ASN A 71 -13.49 1.42 -9.76
N ALA A 72 -12.46 1.46 -8.93
CA ALA A 72 -11.45 0.41 -8.85
C ALA A 72 -11.31 -0.01 -7.40
N GLU A 73 -12.01 -1.04 -7.02
CA GLU A 73 -12.14 -1.45 -5.62
C GLU A 73 -11.08 -2.46 -5.18
N SER A 74 -10.10 -2.70 -6.03
CA SER A 74 -9.06 -3.67 -5.72
C SER A 74 -7.79 -3.40 -6.50
N PHE A 75 -6.70 -3.94 -5.98
CA PHE A 75 -5.45 -4.00 -6.72
C PHE A 75 -5.50 -5.17 -7.71
N ASP A 76 -5.00 -4.95 -8.91
CA ASP A 76 -4.83 -6.03 -9.87
C ASP A 76 -3.46 -6.69 -9.74
N ASN A 77 -2.49 -5.99 -9.19
CA ASN A 77 -1.09 -6.42 -9.19
C ASN A 77 -0.49 -6.61 -7.81
N PHE A 78 -1.28 -6.50 -6.76
CA PHE A 78 -0.85 -6.70 -5.39
C PHE A 78 -1.79 -7.61 -4.62
N LEU A 79 -1.27 -8.27 -3.61
CA LEU A 79 -2.04 -9.03 -2.64
C LEU A 79 -1.82 -8.45 -1.26
N PRO A 80 -2.84 -8.35 -0.42
CA PRO A 80 -4.24 -8.65 -0.71
C PRO A 80 -4.85 -7.62 -1.63
N SER A 81 -5.87 -8.01 -2.39
CA SER A 81 -6.38 -7.18 -3.47
C SER A 81 -7.57 -6.32 -3.09
N ASP A 82 -8.47 -6.80 -2.27
CA ASP A 82 -9.73 -6.09 -1.98
C ASP A 82 -9.53 -5.00 -0.94
N PHE A 83 -9.85 -3.76 -1.30
CA PHE A 83 -9.62 -2.62 -0.42
C PHE A 83 -10.48 -2.64 0.83
N ASN A 84 -11.73 -3.04 0.71
CA ASN A 84 -12.66 -2.97 1.83
C ASN A 84 -12.62 -4.23 2.69
N LYS A 85 -12.55 -5.38 2.08
CA LYS A 85 -12.62 -6.64 2.81
C LYS A 85 -11.29 -7.05 3.41
N GLU A 86 -10.20 -6.78 2.70
CA GLU A 86 -8.90 -7.30 3.07
C GLU A 86 -7.93 -6.25 3.59
N LEU A 87 -8.14 -4.99 3.28
CA LEU A 87 -7.23 -3.93 3.71
C LEU A 87 -7.80 -3.06 4.81
N ASN A 88 -9.02 -2.55 4.62
CA ASN A 88 -9.54 -1.53 5.51
C ASN A 88 -9.71 -2.06 6.93
N GLY A 89 -9.09 -1.38 7.88
CA GLY A 89 -9.15 -1.76 9.29
C GLY A 89 -8.24 -2.94 9.65
N LYS A 90 -7.45 -3.41 8.71
CA LYS A 90 -6.54 -4.52 8.94
C LYS A 90 -5.14 -4.02 9.27
N GLY A 91 -4.26 -4.94 9.55
CA GLY A 91 -2.88 -4.61 9.81
C GLY A 91 -2.01 -5.85 9.75
N PHE A 92 -0.72 -5.62 9.83
CA PHE A 92 0.24 -6.71 9.89
C PHE A 92 1.44 -6.29 10.72
N LYS A 93 2.20 -7.27 11.17
CA LYS A 93 3.44 -7.03 11.90
C LYS A 93 4.60 -7.59 11.10
N GLY A 94 5.67 -6.83 11.08
CA GLY A 94 6.90 -7.23 10.42
C GLY A 94 8.10 -6.75 11.20
N PRO A 95 9.32 -6.91 10.63
CA PRO A 95 10.55 -6.48 11.32
C PRO A 95 10.56 -5.03 11.72
N LEU A 96 9.86 -4.16 11.00
CA LEU A 96 9.81 -2.73 11.31
C LEU A 96 8.81 -2.39 12.41
N GLY A 97 7.86 -3.27 12.70
CA GLY A 97 6.85 -3.02 13.70
C GLY A 97 5.45 -3.30 13.19
N GLU A 98 4.48 -2.56 13.70
CA GLU A 98 3.08 -2.74 13.37
C GLU A 98 2.64 -1.76 12.28
N PHE A 99 2.03 -2.30 11.23
CA PHE A 99 1.42 -1.50 10.16
C PHE A 99 -0.08 -1.61 10.28
N ARG A 100 -0.75 -0.45 10.30
CA ARG A 100 -2.20 -0.38 10.35
C ARG A 100 -2.69 0.19 9.04
N LEU A 101 -3.66 -0.48 8.43
CA LEU A 101 -4.14 -0.13 7.11
C LEU A 101 -5.53 0.49 7.19
N ALA A 102 -5.72 1.56 6.43
CA ALA A 102 -7.04 2.17 6.25
C ALA A 102 -7.17 2.52 4.78
N ALA A 103 -8.29 2.15 4.18
CA ALA A 103 -8.53 2.40 2.77
C ALA A 103 -9.73 3.31 2.60
N PHE A 104 -9.59 4.34 1.77
CA PHE A 104 -10.64 5.33 1.53
C PHE A 104 -10.83 5.55 0.04
N PRO A 105 -12.07 5.62 -0.44
CA PRO A 105 -12.30 6.00 -1.83
C PRO A 105 -12.01 7.48 -2.02
N ALA A 106 -11.37 7.82 -3.12
CA ALA A 106 -11.10 9.18 -3.50
C ALA A 106 -11.98 9.54 -4.70
N PHE A 107 -12.66 10.67 -4.60
CA PHE A 107 -13.54 11.10 -5.68
C PHE A 107 -12.72 11.81 -6.75
N SER A 108 -12.81 11.30 -7.96
CA SER A 108 -12.00 11.83 -9.04
C SER A 108 -12.25 13.29 -9.31
N LYS A 109 -13.48 13.77 -9.14
CA LYS A 109 -13.73 15.19 -9.37
C LYS A 109 -13.11 16.08 -8.31
N VAL A 110 -12.88 15.56 -7.11
CA VAL A 110 -12.12 16.31 -6.10
C VAL A 110 -10.68 16.43 -6.53
N VAL A 111 -10.15 15.35 -7.05
CA VAL A 111 -8.77 15.34 -7.52
C VAL A 111 -8.58 16.26 -8.71
N SER A 112 -9.58 16.38 -9.57
CA SER A 112 -9.48 17.18 -10.76
C SER A 112 -9.57 18.69 -10.52
N LEU A 113 -9.94 19.11 -9.33
CA LEU A 113 -9.91 20.53 -8.99
C LEU A 113 -8.46 21.02 -8.99
N LYS A 114 -8.23 22.03 -9.71
CA LYS A 114 -6.87 22.54 -9.88
C LYS A 114 -6.69 23.85 -9.18
#